data_915fdc67806a6a9808c4553fb302adbc
#
_entry.id   915fdc67806a6a9808c4553fb302adbc
#
_cell.length_a   1.000
_cell.length_b   1.000
_cell.length_c   1.000
_cell.angle_alpha   90.00
_cell.angle_beta   90.00
_cell.angle_gamma   90.00
#
_symmetry.space_group_name_H-M   'P 1'
#
loop_
_entity.id
_entity.type
_entity.pdbx_description
1 polymer ?
#
loop_
_entity_poly.entity_id
_entity_poly.type
_entity_poly.pdbx_seq_one_letter_code
_entity_poly.pdbx_strand_id
1 'polypeptide(L)'
;MRKIILAAIFLMVIQGLALAQGSKERKAWGYVFGGAGASSGDFSNNFFQFGAGGEGLVNKGLGLGAEIGYLAPFRAGGDGIGLFSGDVSYHFNRTSKLVPFVTGGYSAAFRSGASHGGNFGGGVHYWMKDHVGLRFEFRDHVFSSDSPHLFQFRVGLSFR
;
A
#
# COMPACT_ATOMS: atom_id res chain seq x y z
N MET A 1 4.62 12.35 23.85
CA MET A 1 3.41 11.85 23.19
C MET A 1 3.67 11.26 21.80
N ARG A 2 4.37 11.94 20.85
CA ARG A 2 4.67 11.41 19.49
C ARG A 2 5.41 10.05 19.49
N LYS A 3 6.40 9.86 20.37
CA LYS A 3 7.18 8.60 20.46
C LYS A 3 6.35 7.41 20.95
N ILE A 4 5.35 7.65 21.82
CA ILE A 4 4.46 6.62 22.37
C ILE A 4 3.47 6.15 21.29
N ILE A 5 2.96 7.07 20.45
CA ILE A 5 2.05 6.75 19.36
C ILE A 5 2.76 5.90 18.30
N LEU A 6 3.99 6.25 17.93
CA LEU A 6 4.82 5.47 17.01
C LEU A 6 5.12 4.06 17.53
N ALA A 7 5.44 3.93 18.82
CA ALA A 7 5.67 2.64 19.47
C ALA A 7 4.38 1.78 19.50
N ALA A 8 3.23 2.39 19.75
CA ALA A 8 1.95 1.68 19.76
C ALA A 8 1.55 1.18 18.36
N ILE A 9 1.76 1.99 17.32
CA ILE A 9 1.53 1.60 15.93
C ILE A 9 2.47 0.45 15.52
N PHE A 10 3.74 0.54 15.89
CA PHE A 10 4.73 -0.51 15.62
C PHE A 10 4.39 -1.82 16.34
N LEU A 11 3.91 -1.73 17.59
CA LEU A 11 3.47 -2.89 18.38
C LEU A 11 2.21 -3.54 17.79
N MET A 12 1.24 -2.77 17.30
CA MET A 12 0.05 -3.31 16.63
C MET A 12 0.39 -4.03 15.32
N VAL A 13 1.34 -3.53 14.55
CA VAL A 13 1.81 -4.20 13.32
C VAL A 13 2.48 -5.53 13.65
N ILE A 14 3.31 -5.60 14.70
CA ILE A 14 3.97 -6.84 15.15
C ILE A 14 2.95 -7.85 15.66
N GLN A 15 1.95 -7.43 16.42
CA GLN A 15 0.91 -8.33 16.94
C GLN A 15 0.03 -8.89 15.81
N GLY A 16 -0.29 -8.07 14.78
CA GLY A 16 -0.98 -8.55 13.58
C GLY A 16 -0.22 -9.64 12.84
N LEU A 17 1.10 -9.55 12.76
CA LEU A 17 1.97 -10.56 12.17
C LEU A 17 2.05 -11.84 13.03
N ALA A 18 2.03 -11.74 14.36
CA ALA A 18 2.11 -12.87 15.26
C ALA A 18 0.82 -13.73 15.28
N LEU A 19 -0.35 -13.12 15.16
CA LEU A 19 -1.64 -13.82 15.09
C LEU A 19 -1.84 -14.60 13.77
N ALA A 20 -1.09 -14.26 12.71
CA ALA A 20 -1.13 -14.93 11.43
C ALA A 20 -0.42 -16.31 11.41
N GLN A 21 0.35 -16.65 12.43
CA GLN A 21 1.20 -17.85 12.45
C GLN A 21 0.47 -19.17 12.78
N GLY A 22 -0.81 -19.13 13.11
CA GLY A 22 -1.53 -20.29 13.69
C GLY A 22 -2.36 -21.15 12.72
N SER A 23 -2.47 -20.85 11.44
CA SER A 23 -3.31 -21.61 10.51
C SER A 23 -2.54 -22.09 9.27
N LYS A 24 -2.85 -23.33 8.82
CA LYS A 24 -2.32 -23.93 7.58
C LYS A 24 -2.60 -23.09 6.31
N GLU A 25 -3.59 -22.22 6.34
CA GLU A 25 -3.82 -21.17 5.36
C GLU A 25 -3.35 -19.84 5.95
N ARG A 26 -2.21 -19.36 5.49
CA ARG A 26 -1.73 -18.04 5.88
C ARG A 26 -2.62 -16.99 5.26
N LYS A 27 -3.36 -16.31 6.12
CA LYS A 27 -4.38 -15.33 5.74
C LYS A 27 -3.89 -13.89 5.80
N ALA A 28 -2.62 -13.67 6.17
CA ALA A 28 -2.06 -12.32 6.27
C ALA A 28 -0.62 -12.29 5.77
N TRP A 29 -0.23 -11.15 5.23
CA TRP A 29 1.13 -10.85 4.80
C TRP A 29 1.46 -9.37 4.99
N GLY A 30 2.74 -9.10 5.21
CA GLY A 30 3.31 -7.77 5.12
C GLY A 30 4.01 -7.57 3.78
N TYR A 31 4.21 -6.33 3.36
CA TYR A 31 4.96 -6.01 2.15
C TYR A 31 5.68 -4.66 2.28
N VAL A 32 6.80 -4.56 1.56
CA VAL A 32 7.49 -3.31 1.28
C VAL A 32 7.44 -3.05 -0.21
N PHE A 33 7.37 -1.81 -0.62
CA PHE A 33 7.28 -1.46 -2.02
C PHE A 33 8.06 -0.20 -2.35
N GLY A 34 8.46 -0.11 -3.61
CA GLY A 34 8.98 1.08 -4.24
C GLY A 34 8.35 1.25 -5.61
N GLY A 35 8.29 2.47 -6.09
CA GLY A 35 7.68 2.76 -7.39
C GLY A 35 7.92 4.16 -7.86
N ALA A 36 7.35 4.45 -9.01
CA ALA A 36 7.35 5.78 -9.61
C ALA A 36 5.95 6.11 -10.11
N GLY A 37 5.68 7.39 -10.21
CA GLY A 37 4.38 7.86 -10.66
C GLY A 37 4.43 9.26 -11.23
N ALA A 38 3.27 9.68 -11.71
CA ALA A 38 3.03 11.01 -12.22
C ALA A 38 1.75 11.58 -11.61
N SER A 39 1.73 12.87 -11.38
CA SER A 39 0.54 13.61 -10.94
C SER A 39 -0.06 14.37 -12.12
N SER A 40 -1.39 14.39 -12.20
CA SER A 40 -2.14 15.31 -13.04
C SER A 40 -2.48 16.58 -12.25
N GLY A 41 -2.57 17.73 -12.94
CA GLY A 41 -2.85 19.03 -12.33
C GLY A 41 -1.61 19.91 -12.20
N ASP A 42 -1.66 20.95 -11.37
CA ASP A 42 -0.57 21.93 -11.16
C ASP A 42 0.72 21.29 -10.61
N PHE A 43 0.62 20.08 -10.05
CA PHE A 43 1.73 19.22 -9.67
C PHE A 43 2.15 18.27 -10.80
N SER A 44 2.23 18.72 -12.03
CA SER A 44 2.72 17.98 -13.21
C SER A 44 4.18 17.50 -13.02
N ASN A 45 4.45 16.72 -11.99
CA ASN A 45 5.76 16.23 -11.63
C ASN A 45 5.75 14.72 -11.43
N ASN A 46 6.77 14.09 -11.98
CA ASN A 46 7.07 12.71 -11.67
C ASN A 46 7.62 12.61 -10.24
N PHE A 47 7.32 11.52 -9.57
CA PHE A 47 7.77 11.26 -8.21
C PHE A 47 8.18 9.80 -8.02
N PHE A 48 9.04 9.57 -7.04
CA PHE A 48 9.26 8.24 -6.46
C PHE A 48 8.33 8.03 -5.28
N GLN A 49 7.97 6.78 -5.06
CA GLN A 49 7.30 6.35 -3.85
C GLN A 49 8.01 5.14 -3.25
N PHE A 50 8.07 5.08 -1.94
CA PHE A 50 8.42 3.88 -1.20
C PHE A 50 7.54 3.78 0.05
N GLY A 51 7.33 2.57 0.53
CA GLY A 51 6.48 2.36 1.68
C GLY A 51 6.41 0.90 2.11
N ALA A 52 5.57 0.70 3.09
CA ALA A 52 5.28 -0.62 3.64
C ALA A 52 3.79 -0.72 3.98
N GLY A 53 3.29 -1.93 3.97
CA GLY A 53 1.91 -2.21 4.32
C GLY A 53 1.72 -3.64 4.79
N GLY A 54 0.49 -3.93 5.14
CA GLY A 54 0.05 -5.25 5.51
C GLY A 54 -1.38 -5.47 5.10
N GLU A 55 -1.71 -6.71 4.85
CA GLU A 55 -3.03 -7.13 4.39
C GLU A 55 -3.42 -8.45 5.03
N GLY A 56 -4.67 -8.55 5.47
CA GLY A 56 -5.26 -9.77 6.00
C GLY A 56 -6.50 -10.18 5.22
N LEU A 57 -6.60 -11.46 4.84
CA LEU A 57 -7.79 -12.01 4.22
C LEU A 57 -8.86 -12.28 5.27
N VAL A 58 -10.02 -11.68 5.10
CA VAL A 58 -11.18 -11.84 6.00
C VAL A 58 -12.15 -12.91 5.49
N ASN A 59 -12.23 -13.11 4.18
CA ASN A 59 -13.08 -14.14 3.56
C ASN A 59 -12.56 -14.45 2.15
N LYS A 60 -12.87 -15.63 1.61
CA LYS A 60 -12.70 -16.17 0.22
C LYS A 60 -12.09 -15.23 -0.85
N GLY A 61 -10.94 -14.60 -0.56
CA GLY A 61 -10.27 -13.66 -1.46
C GLY A 61 -10.45 -12.19 -1.09
N LEU A 62 -11.39 -11.85 -0.22
CA LEU A 62 -11.56 -10.50 0.30
C LEU A 62 -10.50 -10.21 1.37
N GLY A 63 -9.73 -9.14 1.17
CA GLY A 63 -8.69 -8.65 2.07
C GLY A 63 -8.99 -7.27 2.61
N LEU A 64 -8.47 -7.01 3.79
CA LEU A 64 -8.40 -5.66 4.39
C LEU A 64 -6.94 -5.35 4.65
N GLY A 65 -6.50 -4.19 4.22
CA GLY A 65 -5.12 -3.76 4.32
C GLY A 65 -4.97 -2.31 4.74
N ALA A 66 -3.76 -2.00 5.17
CA ALA A 66 -3.33 -0.63 5.38
C ALA A 66 -1.87 -0.48 4.97
N GLU A 67 -1.52 0.68 4.47
CA GLU A 67 -0.15 1.00 4.06
C GLU A 67 0.21 2.44 4.43
N ILE A 68 1.51 2.64 4.61
CA ILE A 68 2.11 3.96 4.76
C ILE A 68 3.25 4.09 3.76
N GLY A 69 3.33 5.22 3.09
CA GLY A 69 4.35 5.52 2.10
C GLY A 69 4.83 6.96 2.17
N TYR A 70 5.89 7.21 1.44
CA TYR A 70 6.45 8.53 1.26
C TYR A 70 6.68 8.77 -0.24
N LEU A 71 6.17 9.89 -0.74
CA LEU A 71 6.37 10.35 -2.10
C LEU A 71 7.45 11.42 -2.12
N ALA A 72 8.47 11.23 -2.94
CA ALA A 72 9.54 12.18 -3.14
C ALA A 72 9.53 12.68 -4.59
N PRO A 73 9.46 13.98 -4.85
CA PRO A 73 9.53 14.50 -6.20
C PRO A 73 10.92 14.22 -6.83
N PHE A 74 10.96 13.99 -8.15
CA PHE A 74 12.23 13.80 -8.86
C PHE A 74 13.11 15.05 -8.85
N ARG A 75 12.55 16.23 -8.58
CA ARG A 75 13.32 17.48 -8.51
C ARG A 75 13.99 17.62 -7.14
N ALA A 76 15.28 17.89 -7.14
CA ALA A 76 16.03 18.20 -5.93
C ALA A 76 15.45 19.46 -5.25
N GLY A 77 15.27 19.38 -3.92
CA GLY A 77 14.77 20.50 -3.10
C GLY A 77 13.24 20.56 -2.95
N GLY A 78 12.50 19.61 -3.48
CA GLY A 78 11.06 19.49 -3.21
C GLY A 78 10.79 18.73 -1.92
N ASP A 79 9.87 19.25 -1.08
CA ASP A 79 9.41 18.53 0.11
C ASP A 79 8.57 17.32 -0.29
N GLY A 80 8.82 16.20 0.34
CA GLY A 80 8.02 14.99 0.11
C GLY A 80 6.68 15.01 0.82
N ILE A 81 5.87 14.02 0.51
CA ILE A 81 4.50 13.86 1.01
C ILE A 81 4.38 12.49 1.67
N GLY A 82 3.94 12.45 2.92
CA GLY A 82 3.52 11.22 3.57
C GLY A 82 2.15 10.77 3.03
N LEU A 83 1.98 9.50 2.75
CA LEU A 83 0.72 8.93 2.26
C LEU A 83 0.34 7.75 3.15
N PHE A 84 -0.90 7.75 3.61
CA PHE A 84 -1.55 6.63 4.27
C PHE A 84 -2.69 6.13 3.40
N SER A 85 -2.87 4.81 3.32
CA SER A 85 -4.05 4.22 2.67
C SER A 85 -4.61 3.08 3.52
N GLY A 86 -5.95 3.00 3.55
CA GLY A 86 -6.70 1.87 4.09
C GLY A 86 -7.53 1.27 2.96
N ASP A 87 -7.34 -0.02 2.69
CA ASP A 87 -7.78 -0.64 1.46
C ASP A 87 -8.61 -1.90 1.69
N VAL A 88 -9.57 -2.11 0.81
CA VAL A 88 -10.24 -3.39 0.59
C VAL A 88 -9.70 -3.95 -0.72
N SER A 89 -9.36 -5.23 -0.73
CA SER A 89 -8.85 -5.92 -1.91
C SER A 89 -9.64 -7.19 -2.21
N TYR A 90 -9.60 -7.63 -3.44
CA TYR A 90 -10.10 -8.94 -3.83
C TYR A 90 -9.04 -9.69 -4.64
N HIS A 91 -8.66 -10.87 -4.12
CA HIS A 91 -7.63 -11.74 -4.71
C HIS A 91 -8.28 -12.90 -5.46
N PHE A 92 -8.00 -12.97 -6.76
CA PHE A 92 -8.47 -14.03 -7.63
C PHE A 92 -7.52 -15.24 -7.56
N ASN A 93 -8.06 -16.45 -7.70
CA ASN A 93 -7.27 -17.68 -7.84
C ASN A 93 -6.10 -17.83 -6.84
N ARG A 94 -6.40 -17.74 -5.56
CA ARG A 94 -5.42 -17.74 -4.44
C ARG A 94 -4.57 -19.01 -4.29
N THR A 95 -4.98 -20.11 -4.91
CA THR A 95 -4.25 -21.39 -4.91
C THR A 95 -3.10 -21.43 -5.91
N SER A 96 -3.04 -20.46 -6.83
CA SER A 96 -1.99 -20.31 -7.82
C SER A 96 -0.78 -19.56 -7.25
N LYS A 97 0.38 -19.75 -7.85
CA LYS A 97 1.57 -18.91 -7.59
C LYS A 97 1.37 -17.47 -8.07
N LEU A 98 0.56 -17.29 -9.11
CA LEU A 98 0.21 -15.98 -9.66
C LEU A 98 -1.21 -15.64 -9.21
N VAL A 99 -1.34 -14.63 -8.37
CA VAL A 99 -2.59 -14.21 -7.74
C VAL A 99 -2.93 -12.78 -8.18
N PRO A 100 -3.75 -12.59 -9.20
CA PRO A 100 -4.25 -11.27 -9.56
C PRO A 100 -5.12 -10.70 -8.43
N PHE A 101 -5.11 -9.38 -8.29
CA PHE A 101 -5.95 -8.68 -7.33
C PHE A 101 -6.41 -7.33 -7.85
N VAL A 102 -7.52 -6.86 -7.31
CA VAL A 102 -7.99 -5.48 -7.42
C VAL A 102 -8.09 -4.90 -6.02
N THR A 103 -7.93 -3.60 -5.89
CA THR A 103 -7.95 -2.91 -4.61
C THR A 103 -8.62 -1.55 -4.75
N GLY A 104 -9.19 -1.07 -3.67
CA GLY A 104 -9.73 0.27 -3.58
C GLY A 104 -9.94 0.65 -2.14
N GLY A 105 -9.89 1.94 -1.85
CA GLY A 105 -9.97 2.38 -0.48
C GLY A 105 -9.87 3.89 -0.30
N TYR A 106 -9.52 4.25 0.90
CA TYR A 106 -9.32 5.62 1.34
C TYR A 106 -7.84 5.96 1.42
N SER A 107 -7.49 7.19 1.06
CA SER A 107 -6.13 7.71 1.17
C SER A 107 -6.10 9.06 1.86
N ALA A 108 -5.05 9.29 2.62
CA ALA A 108 -4.75 10.56 3.25
C ALA A 108 -3.29 10.94 2.97
N ALA A 109 -3.09 12.11 2.40
CA ALA A 109 -1.77 12.67 2.13
C ALA A 109 -1.45 13.75 3.16
N PHE A 110 -0.22 13.75 3.66
CA PHE A 110 0.24 14.64 4.73
C PHE A 110 1.48 15.41 4.28
N ARG A 111 1.38 16.74 4.26
CA ARG A 111 2.51 17.64 4.05
C ARG A 111 2.44 18.78 5.07
N SER A 112 1.94 19.93 4.72
CA SER A 112 1.63 21.07 5.61
C SER A 112 0.20 21.05 6.13
N GLY A 113 -0.59 20.08 5.69
CA GLY A 113 -1.97 19.79 6.06
C GLY A 113 -2.30 18.36 5.68
N ALA A 114 -3.56 17.96 5.84
CA ALA A 114 -4.07 16.66 5.44
C ALA A 114 -5.01 16.83 4.24
N SER A 115 -4.73 16.13 3.15
CA SER A 115 -5.64 15.97 2.01
C SER A 115 -6.20 14.57 2.01
N HIS A 116 -7.49 14.44 1.76
CA HIS A 116 -8.24 13.20 1.81
C HIS A 116 -8.75 12.81 0.43
N GLY A 117 -8.76 11.52 0.13
CA GLY A 117 -9.20 11.03 -1.16
C GLY A 117 -9.50 9.55 -1.16
N GLY A 118 -9.84 9.05 -2.33
CA GLY A 118 -9.96 7.64 -2.62
C GLY A 118 -8.76 7.10 -3.37
N ASN A 119 -8.61 5.80 -3.37
CA ASN A 119 -7.68 5.13 -4.26
C ASN A 119 -8.32 3.89 -4.89
N PHE A 120 -7.83 3.51 -6.04
CA PHE A 120 -8.18 2.25 -6.69
C PHE A 120 -7.00 1.74 -7.52
N GLY A 121 -6.95 0.45 -7.70
CA GLY A 121 -5.84 -0.15 -8.42
C GLY A 121 -6.01 -1.64 -8.63
N GLY A 122 -4.95 -2.24 -9.11
CA GLY A 122 -4.89 -3.67 -9.28
C GLY A 122 -3.49 -4.13 -9.63
N GLY A 123 -3.27 -5.41 -9.50
CA GLY A 123 -1.96 -5.96 -9.71
C GLY A 123 -1.92 -7.47 -9.63
N VAL A 124 -0.73 -7.96 -9.41
CA VAL A 124 -0.42 -9.38 -9.32
C VAL A 124 0.56 -9.63 -8.20
N HIS A 125 0.25 -10.62 -7.36
CA HIS A 125 1.23 -11.26 -6.47
C HIS A 125 1.79 -12.50 -7.16
N TYR A 126 3.11 -12.60 -7.21
CA TYR A 126 3.81 -13.79 -7.65
C TYR A 126 4.56 -14.42 -6.48
N TRP A 127 4.04 -15.51 -5.94
CA TRP A 127 4.65 -16.24 -4.82
C TRP A 127 5.81 -17.11 -5.32
N MET A 128 7.04 -16.62 -5.12
CA MET A 128 8.27 -17.35 -5.49
C MET A 128 8.48 -18.54 -4.57
N LYS A 129 8.21 -18.37 -3.29
CA LYS A 129 8.29 -19.39 -2.22
C LYS A 129 7.08 -19.24 -1.31
N ASP A 130 6.90 -20.20 -0.39
CA ASP A 130 5.78 -20.19 0.56
C ASP A 130 5.70 -18.93 1.42
N HIS A 131 6.82 -18.23 1.60
CA HIS A 131 6.93 -17.09 2.52
C HIS A 131 7.27 -15.77 1.83
N VAL A 132 7.70 -15.79 0.56
CA VAL A 132 8.21 -14.61 -0.15
C VAL A 132 7.60 -14.54 -1.53
N GLY A 133 7.08 -13.38 -1.87
CA GLY A 133 6.50 -13.08 -3.17
C GLY A 133 6.89 -11.71 -3.69
N LEU A 134 6.72 -11.54 -4.98
CA LEU A 134 6.77 -10.25 -5.67
C LEU A 134 5.35 -9.71 -5.82
N ARG A 135 5.18 -8.41 -5.64
CA ARG A 135 3.95 -7.68 -5.90
C ARG A 135 4.20 -6.65 -6.98
N PHE A 136 3.41 -6.67 -8.03
CA PHE A 136 3.36 -5.66 -9.08
C PHE A 136 1.98 -5.02 -9.01
N GLU A 137 1.93 -3.69 -8.98
CA GLU A 137 0.67 -2.99 -8.79
C GLU A 137 0.67 -1.66 -9.53
N PHE A 138 -0.45 -1.36 -10.16
CA PHE A 138 -0.82 -0.03 -10.62
C PHE A 138 -1.88 0.53 -9.68
N ARG A 139 -1.70 1.78 -9.22
CA ARG A 139 -2.65 2.46 -8.34
C ARG A 139 -2.83 3.90 -8.75
N ASP A 140 -4.06 4.36 -8.66
CA ASP A 140 -4.43 5.77 -8.79
C ASP A 140 -5.02 6.26 -7.46
N HIS A 141 -4.57 7.42 -6.99
CA HIS A 141 -5.14 8.13 -5.87
C HIS A 141 -5.78 9.41 -6.37
N VAL A 142 -7.03 9.65 -5.99
CA VAL A 142 -7.83 10.83 -6.35
C VAL A 142 -8.14 11.61 -5.10
N PHE A 143 -7.64 12.84 -5.00
CA PHE A 143 -7.83 13.70 -3.83
C PHE A 143 -8.92 14.75 -4.08
N SER A 144 -9.64 15.13 -3.01
CA SER A 144 -10.78 16.05 -3.07
C SER A 144 -10.40 17.51 -3.39
N SER A 145 -9.16 17.91 -3.15
CA SER A 145 -8.69 19.27 -3.47
C SER A 145 -8.30 19.33 -4.94
N ASP A 146 -9.12 19.96 -5.78
CA ASP A 146 -8.95 20.12 -7.23
C ASP A 146 -8.78 18.82 -8.03
N SER A 147 -9.13 17.68 -7.41
CA SER A 147 -9.12 16.33 -8.01
C SER A 147 -7.79 15.93 -8.70
N PRO A 148 -6.61 16.17 -8.13
CA PRO A 148 -5.38 15.66 -8.73
C PRO A 148 -5.35 14.14 -8.66
N HIS A 149 -5.01 13.52 -9.77
CA HIS A 149 -4.73 12.08 -9.85
C HIS A 149 -3.24 11.85 -9.58
N LEU A 150 -2.94 10.83 -8.77
CA LEU A 150 -1.58 10.34 -8.56
C LEU A 150 -1.49 8.91 -9.10
N PHE A 151 -1.07 8.78 -10.35
CA PHE A 151 -0.84 7.50 -11.00
C PHE A 151 0.49 6.91 -10.57
N GLN A 152 0.50 5.66 -10.14
CA GLN A 152 1.68 5.00 -9.61
C GLN A 152 1.82 3.59 -10.18
N PHE A 153 3.03 3.23 -10.55
CA PHE A 153 3.44 1.86 -10.78
C PHE A 153 4.39 1.45 -9.67
N ARG A 154 4.10 0.33 -9.00
CA ARG A 154 4.80 -0.13 -7.80
C ARG A 154 5.25 -1.56 -7.95
N VAL A 155 6.45 -1.84 -7.44
CA VAL A 155 7.00 -3.19 -7.28
C VAL A 155 7.33 -3.39 -5.81
N GLY A 156 6.96 -4.53 -5.27
CA GLY A 156 7.16 -4.82 -3.85
C GLY A 156 7.58 -6.26 -3.58
N LEU A 157 8.10 -6.45 -2.38
CA LEU A 157 8.35 -7.76 -1.79
C LEU A 157 7.30 -8.01 -0.71
N SER A 158 6.65 -9.15 -0.80
CA SER A 158 5.64 -9.60 0.17
C SER A 158 6.17 -10.77 1.00
N PHE A 159 5.85 -10.76 2.29
CA PHE A 159 6.28 -11.76 3.27
C PHE A 159 5.07 -12.29 4.05
N ARG A 160 4.91 -13.61 4.15
CA ARG A 160 3.83 -14.28 4.88
C ARG A 160 4.30 -15.47 5.72
#